data_810d43fe33d795c115912f3920d379fd
#
_entry.id   810d43fe33d795c115912f3920d379fd
#
_cell.length_a   1.000
_cell.length_b   1.000
_cell.length_c   1.000
_cell.angle_alpha   90.00
_cell.angle_beta   90.00
_cell.angle_gamma   90.00
#
_symmetry.space_group_name_H-M   'P 1'
#
loop_
_entity.id
_entity.type
_entity.pdbx_description
1 polymer ?
#
loop_
_entity_poly.entity_id
_entity_poly.type
_entity_poly.pdbx_seq_one_letter_code
_entity_poly.pdbx_strand_id
1 'polypeptide(L)'
;MELYINGNVPQVGKVCEQFFLEQIQCSQTIHDQANVAYFRFDSQWFQLYFDGISIFWRVCVEPTEPINSDFSSYSSLVNFSEIKGICSHALTRIEQFLDSDIIFLSLTFDSGVVLKFEYFSLDDYTKV
;
A
#
# COMPACT_ATOMS: atom_id res chain seq x y z
N MET A 1 18.72 -2.48 13.90
CA MET A 1 18.39 -1.70 12.72
C MET A 1 17.14 -0.88 12.98
N GLU A 2 17.11 0.31 12.47
CA GLU A 2 15.97 1.19 12.64
C GLU A 2 15.18 1.29 11.34
N LEU A 3 13.85 1.28 11.48
CA LEU A 3 12.95 1.52 10.38
C LEU A 3 12.98 3.01 9.99
N TYR A 4 13.11 3.29 8.71
CA TYR A 4 12.99 4.65 8.17
C TYR A 4 11.60 4.85 7.59
N ILE A 5 10.91 5.89 8.08
CA ILE A 5 9.64 6.33 7.53
C ILE A 5 9.90 7.63 6.80
N ASN A 6 9.72 7.64 5.50
CA ASN A 6 10.07 8.75 4.63
C ASN A 6 8.83 9.28 3.92
N GLY A 7 8.69 10.61 3.93
CA GLY A 7 7.64 11.29 3.18
C GLY A 7 6.45 11.70 4.01
N ASN A 8 5.29 11.76 3.37
CA ASN A 8 4.08 12.36 3.92
C ASN A 8 3.10 11.29 4.36
N VAL A 9 3.15 10.91 5.64
CA VAL A 9 2.20 9.95 6.23
C VAL A 9 0.81 10.57 6.27
N PRO A 10 -0.24 9.84 5.83
CA PRO A 10 -1.62 10.35 5.92
C PRO A 10 -2.02 10.66 7.36
N GLN A 11 -2.86 11.68 7.53
CA GLN A 11 -3.32 12.09 8.84
C GLN A 11 -4.48 11.23 9.33
N VAL A 12 -4.41 10.84 10.61
CA VAL A 12 -5.52 10.19 11.30
C VAL A 12 -6.73 11.16 11.31
N GLY A 13 -7.92 10.61 11.12
CA GLY A 13 -9.17 11.36 11.02
C GLY A 13 -9.64 11.61 9.60
N LYS A 14 -8.80 11.42 8.61
CA LYS A 14 -9.18 11.58 7.20
C LYS A 14 -9.91 10.37 6.69
N VAL A 15 -10.94 10.58 5.87
CA VAL A 15 -11.75 9.53 5.27
C VAL A 15 -11.06 8.98 4.03
N CYS A 16 -10.94 7.67 3.96
CA CYS A 16 -10.44 7.00 2.76
C CYS A 16 -11.54 6.99 1.69
N GLU A 17 -11.22 7.51 0.53
CA GLU A 17 -12.18 7.64 -0.57
C GLU A 17 -11.98 6.56 -1.63
N GLN A 18 -10.72 6.19 -1.90
CA GLN A 18 -10.35 5.17 -2.87
C GLN A 18 -9.10 4.43 -2.41
N PHE A 19 -8.99 3.17 -2.84
CA PHE A 19 -7.88 2.29 -2.51
C PHE A 19 -7.55 1.39 -3.69
N PHE A 20 -6.31 1.48 -4.18
CA PHE A 20 -5.80 0.67 -5.30
C PHE A 20 -4.50 -0.01 -4.89
N LEU A 21 -4.24 -1.16 -5.49
CA LEU A 21 -2.94 -1.83 -5.40
C LEU A 21 -2.37 -2.01 -6.81
N GLU A 22 -1.08 -1.70 -6.97
CA GLU A 22 -0.33 -2.12 -8.13
C GLU A 22 0.30 -3.47 -7.81
N GLN A 23 -0.09 -4.50 -8.54
CA GLN A 23 0.36 -5.86 -8.35
C GLN A 23 1.30 -6.28 -9.47
N ILE A 24 2.31 -7.07 -9.13
CA ILE A 24 3.22 -7.65 -10.12
C ILE A 24 2.83 -9.11 -10.29
N GLN A 25 2.59 -9.51 -11.54
CA GLN A 25 2.23 -10.87 -11.91
C GLN A 25 3.30 -11.46 -12.82
N CYS A 26 3.67 -12.70 -12.54
CA CYS A 26 4.56 -13.49 -13.38
C CYS A 26 3.78 -14.70 -13.88
N SER A 27 3.58 -14.79 -15.20
CA SER A 27 2.72 -15.79 -15.82
C SER A 27 1.29 -15.68 -15.26
N GLN A 28 0.79 -16.68 -14.53
CA GLN A 28 -0.55 -16.66 -13.95
C GLN A 28 -0.52 -16.51 -12.43
N THR A 29 0.64 -16.20 -11.84
CA THR A 29 0.82 -16.12 -10.41
C THR A 29 1.08 -14.67 -10.00
N ILE A 30 0.42 -14.21 -8.95
CA ILE A 30 0.72 -12.91 -8.36
C ILE A 30 2.05 -13.04 -7.61
N HIS A 31 3.07 -12.33 -8.10
CA HIS A 31 4.40 -12.33 -7.51
C HIS A 31 4.51 -11.31 -6.38
N ASP A 32 3.88 -10.15 -6.53
CA ASP A 32 3.84 -9.10 -5.51
C ASP A 32 2.43 -8.55 -5.44
N GLN A 33 1.76 -8.73 -4.29
CA GLN A 33 0.38 -8.31 -4.08
C GLN A 33 0.23 -6.80 -4.01
N ALA A 34 1.25 -6.12 -3.50
CA ALA A 34 1.21 -4.69 -3.28
C ALA A 34 2.58 -4.06 -3.50
N ASN A 35 3.04 -4.08 -4.76
CA ASN A 35 4.26 -3.39 -5.14
C ASN A 35 4.15 -1.89 -4.80
N VAL A 36 2.99 -1.30 -5.06
CA VAL A 36 2.64 0.05 -4.64
C VAL A 36 1.18 0.06 -4.21
N ALA A 37 0.89 0.72 -3.10
CA ALA A 37 -0.48 0.98 -2.67
C ALA A 37 -0.82 2.45 -2.89
N TYR A 38 -2.05 2.72 -3.31
CA TYR A 38 -2.55 4.06 -3.54
C TYR A 38 -3.81 4.28 -2.74
N PHE A 39 -3.84 5.39 -2.01
CA PHE A 39 -5.00 5.80 -1.21
C PHE A 39 -5.39 7.22 -1.54
N ARG A 40 -6.68 7.47 -1.59
CA ARG A 40 -7.18 8.84 -1.65
C ARG A 40 -7.81 9.18 -0.31
N PHE A 41 -7.21 10.15 0.39
CA PHE A 41 -7.72 10.70 1.64
C PHE A 41 -7.99 12.18 1.46
N ASP A 42 -9.23 12.62 1.73
CA ASP A 42 -9.61 14.05 1.66
C ASP A 42 -9.18 14.67 0.32
N SER A 43 -9.53 14.00 -0.77
CA SER A 43 -9.23 14.40 -2.17
C SER A 43 -7.75 14.41 -2.55
N GLN A 44 -6.86 13.95 -1.65
CA GLN A 44 -5.43 13.88 -1.91
C GLN A 44 -5.00 12.43 -2.09
N TRP A 45 -4.28 12.16 -3.18
CA TRP A 45 -3.71 10.85 -3.43
C TRP A 45 -2.39 10.66 -2.71
N PHE A 46 -2.22 9.48 -2.12
CA PHE A 46 -1.00 9.03 -1.45
C PHE A 46 -0.54 7.72 -2.06
N GLN A 47 0.77 7.61 -2.18
CA GLN A 47 1.45 6.44 -2.68
C GLN A 47 2.26 5.83 -1.53
N LEU A 48 2.12 4.53 -1.32
CA LEU A 48 2.84 3.78 -0.29
C LEU A 48 3.64 2.67 -0.96
N TYR A 49 4.93 2.62 -0.67
CA TYR A 49 5.77 1.51 -1.10
C TYR A 49 6.91 1.29 -0.12
N PHE A 50 7.59 0.15 -0.26
CA PHE A 50 8.65 -0.28 0.64
C PHE A 50 9.92 -0.55 -0.15
N ASP A 51 11.06 -0.30 0.47
CA ASP A 51 12.36 -0.66 -0.10
C ASP A 51 13.38 -0.82 1.04
N GLY A 52 14.03 -2.01 1.10
CA GLY A 52 14.96 -2.31 2.18
C GLY A 52 14.29 -2.27 3.54
N ILE A 53 14.72 -1.36 4.40
CA ILE A 53 14.14 -1.15 5.73
C ILE A 53 13.39 0.19 5.80
N SER A 54 12.90 0.67 4.65
CA SER A 54 12.24 1.97 4.56
C SER A 54 10.81 1.84 4.09
N ILE A 55 9.95 2.69 4.66
CA ILE A 55 8.58 2.93 4.20
C ILE A 55 8.57 4.27 3.49
N PHE A 56 8.02 4.31 2.30
CA PHE A 56 7.88 5.54 1.54
C PHE A 56 6.42 5.91 1.38
N TRP A 57 6.07 7.07 1.90
CA TRP A 57 4.78 7.71 1.70
C TRP A 57 4.98 8.94 0.84
N ARG A 58 4.26 9.03 -0.26
CA ARG A 58 4.36 10.15 -1.21
C ARG A 58 2.99 10.69 -1.55
N VAL A 59 2.87 12.00 -1.53
CA VAL A 59 1.73 12.67 -2.15
C VAL A 59 1.92 12.54 -3.67
N CYS A 60 0.87 12.16 -4.37
CA CYS A 60 0.96 11.90 -5.80
C CYS A 60 -0.32 12.33 -6.53
N VAL A 61 -0.34 12.12 -7.84
CA VAL A 61 -1.54 12.29 -8.65
C VAL A 61 -2.30 10.97 -8.72
N GLU A 62 -3.51 10.99 -9.25
CA GLU A 62 -4.32 9.79 -9.44
C GLU A 62 -3.52 8.73 -10.21
N PRO A 63 -3.48 7.48 -9.72
CA PRO A 63 -2.73 6.42 -10.40
C PRO A 63 -3.38 6.05 -11.74
N THR A 64 -2.53 5.61 -12.67
CA THR A 64 -2.96 5.13 -13.98
C THR A 64 -2.43 3.74 -14.22
N GLU A 65 -3.05 3.02 -15.15
CA GLU A 65 -2.60 1.68 -15.52
C GLU A 65 -1.14 1.70 -15.98
N PRO A 66 -0.30 0.80 -15.45
CA PRO A 66 1.09 0.70 -15.86
C PRO A 66 1.21 0.30 -17.33
N ILE A 67 2.29 0.76 -17.98
CA ILE A 67 2.63 0.35 -19.34
C ILE A 67 3.60 -0.81 -19.23
N ASN A 68 3.22 -1.96 -19.80
CA ASN A 68 4.02 -3.18 -19.74
C ASN A 68 4.60 -3.50 -21.12
N SER A 69 5.88 -3.89 -21.13
CA SER A 69 6.58 -4.30 -22.34
C SER A 69 6.76 -5.81 -22.47
N ASP A 70 6.37 -6.56 -21.44
CA ASP A 70 6.54 -8.01 -21.37
C ASP A 70 5.26 -8.63 -20.78
N PHE A 71 4.80 -9.74 -21.36
CA PHE A 71 3.60 -10.43 -20.90
C PHE A 71 3.91 -11.56 -19.90
N SER A 72 5.17 -11.95 -19.73
CA SER A 72 5.56 -12.98 -18.77
C SER A 72 5.65 -12.41 -17.34
N SER A 73 5.96 -11.13 -17.23
CA SER A 73 5.98 -10.40 -15.98
C SER A 73 5.39 -9.01 -16.24
N TYR A 74 4.32 -8.66 -15.55
CA TYR A 74 3.63 -7.39 -15.79
C TYR A 74 3.02 -6.84 -14.51
N SER A 75 2.86 -5.51 -14.49
CA SER A 75 2.18 -4.79 -13.42
C SER A 75 0.74 -4.50 -13.82
N SER A 76 -0.17 -4.61 -12.88
CA SER A 76 -1.56 -4.21 -13.08
C SER A 76 -2.05 -3.39 -11.89
N LEU A 77 -2.86 -2.38 -12.18
CA LEU A 77 -3.49 -1.55 -11.16
C LEU A 77 -4.89 -2.11 -10.88
N VAL A 78 -5.12 -2.53 -9.63
CA VAL A 78 -6.37 -3.16 -9.24
C VAL A 78 -7.08 -2.27 -8.23
N ASN A 79 -8.35 -1.98 -8.49
CA ASN A 79 -9.19 -1.17 -7.62
C ASN A 79 -9.80 -2.05 -6.53
N PHE A 80 -9.42 -1.80 -5.28
CA PHE A 80 -9.97 -2.47 -4.11
C PHE A 80 -10.88 -1.57 -3.28
N SER A 81 -11.37 -0.47 -3.86
CA SER A 81 -12.20 0.51 -3.13
C SER A 81 -13.52 -0.08 -2.63
N GLU A 82 -13.95 -1.22 -3.19
CA GLU A 82 -15.18 -1.88 -2.75
C GLU A 82 -14.99 -2.81 -1.55
N ILE A 83 -13.77 -3.01 -1.08
CA ILE A 83 -13.55 -3.79 0.14
C ILE A 83 -14.27 -3.10 1.29
N LYS A 84 -15.14 -3.88 1.95
CA LYS A 84 -15.99 -3.37 3.02
C LYS A 84 -15.17 -2.89 4.21
N GLY A 85 -15.45 -1.70 4.69
CA GLY A 85 -14.89 -1.17 5.93
C GLY A 85 -13.62 -0.32 5.75
N ILE A 86 -13.17 -0.10 4.52
CA ILE A 86 -12.00 0.74 4.22
C ILE A 86 -12.44 2.08 3.63
N CYS A 87 -12.97 2.08 2.43
CA CYS A 87 -13.43 3.31 1.81
C CYS A 87 -14.73 3.78 2.46
N SER A 88 -14.91 5.08 2.51
CA SER A 88 -15.95 5.80 3.25
C SER A 88 -15.78 5.75 4.77
N HIS A 89 -14.63 5.28 5.26
CA HIS A 89 -14.32 5.23 6.68
C HIS A 89 -13.06 6.05 6.99
N ALA A 90 -13.06 6.66 8.17
CA ALA A 90 -11.92 7.48 8.62
C ALA A 90 -10.80 6.58 9.13
N LEU A 91 -9.57 6.98 8.80
CA LEU A 91 -8.37 6.36 9.34
C LEU A 91 -8.25 6.74 10.82
N THR A 92 -8.18 5.76 11.71
CA THR A 92 -8.10 6.00 13.16
C THR A 92 -6.72 5.73 13.73
N ARG A 93 -5.92 4.89 13.07
CA ARG A 93 -4.61 4.51 13.58
C ARG A 93 -3.70 4.03 12.46
N ILE A 94 -2.42 4.39 12.55
CA ILE A 94 -1.35 3.87 11.70
C ILE A 94 -0.28 3.30 12.62
N GLU A 95 0.09 2.03 12.39
CA GLU A 95 1.20 1.41 13.10
C GLU A 95 2.23 0.95 12.07
N GLN A 96 3.50 1.27 12.32
CA GLN A 96 4.61 0.96 11.43
C GLN A 96 5.78 0.50 12.26
N PHE A 97 6.26 -0.72 12.03
CA PHE A 97 7.43 -1.23 12.77
C PHE A 97 8.18 -2.28 11.95
N LEU A 98 9.44 -2.48 12.32
CA LEU A 98 10.33 -3.48 11.73
C LEU A 98 10.59 -4.57 12.77
N ASP A 99 10.39 -5.83 12.38
CA ASP A 99 10.74 -6.99 13.17
C ASP A 99 11.53 -7.95 12.28
N SER A 100 12.78 -8.22 12.65
CA SER A 100 13.72 -8.97 11.83
C SER A 100 13.87 -8.30 10.47
N ASP A 101 13.52 -8.99 9.38
CA ASP A 101 13.62 -8.48 8.03
C ASP A 101 12.24 -8.17 7.43
N ILE A 102 11.22 -8.02 8.27
CA ILE A 102 9.84 -7.78 7.83
C ILE A 102 9.37 -6.44 8.37
N ILE A 103 8.88 -5.59 7.47
CA ILE A 103 8.21 -4.36 7.85
C ILE A 103 6.72 -4.65 7.97
N PHE A 104 6.14 -4.26 9.10
CA PHE A 104 4.70 -4.37 9.34
C PHE A 104 4.09 -2.98 9.32
N LEU A 105 3.04 -2.80 8.54
CA LEU A 105 2.29 -1.56 8.48
C LEU A 105 0.81 -1.89 8.57
N SER A 106 0.11 -1.24 9.49
CA SER A 106 -1.32 -1.44 9.70
C SER A 106 -2.05 -0.11 9.64
N LEU A 107 -3.14 -0.07 8.90
CA LEU A 107 -4.07 1.04 8.85
C LEU A 107 -5.38 0.56 9.46
N THR A 108 -5.80 1.20 10.54
CA THR A 108 -7.06 0.88 11.21
C THR A 108 -8.08 1.96 10.85
N PHE A 109 -9.28 1.52 10.48
CA PHE A 109 -10.38 2.40 10.11
C PHE A 109 -11.46 2.41 11.18
N ASP A 110 -12.31 3.42 11.18
CA ASP A 110 -13.37 3.57 12.19
C ASP A 110 -14.42 2.46 12.11
N SER A 111 -14.46 1.70 11.03
CA SER A 111 -15.26 0.49 10.90
C SER A 111 -14.78 -0.66 11.77
N GLY A 112 -13.56 -0.57 12.31
CA GLY A 112 -12.87 -1.66 13.01
C GLY A 112 -12.01 -2.52 12.08
N VAL A 113 -12.08 -2.33 10.78
CA VAL A 113 -11.26 -3.06 9.82
C VAL A 113 -9.82 -2.60 9.90
N VAL A 114 -8.89 -3.55 9.89
CA VAL A 114 -7.44 -3.28 9.87
C VAL A 114 -6.88 -3.80 8.56
N LEU A 115 -6.30 -2.90 7.78
CA LEU A 115 -5.59 -3.23 6.55
C LEU A 115 -4.12 -3.41 6.90
N LYS A 116 -3.58 -4.61 6.68
CA LYS A 116 -2.21 -4.96 7.06
C LYS A 116 -1.34 -5.20 5.85
N PHE A 117 -0.14 -4.63 5.88
CA PHE A 117 0.91 -4.87 4.89
C PHE A 117 2.09 -5.52 5.60
N GLU A 118 2.64 -6.55 4.99
CA GLU A 118 3.88 -7.19 5.44
C GLU A 118 4.87 -7.14 4.28
N TYR A 119 5.96 -6.39 4.44
CA TYR A 119 7.00 -6.31 3.43
C TYR A 119 8.19 -7.16 3.83
N PHE A 120 8.51 -8.13 2.99
CA PHE A 120 9.63 -9.06 3.18
C PHE A 120 10.85 -8.50 2.45
N SER A 121 11.72 -7.80 3.20
CA SER A 121 12.81 -7.03 2.60
C SER A 121 13.84 -7.90 1.88
N LEU A 122 14.07 -9.13 2.33
CA LEU A 122 15.03 -10.03 1.67
C LEU A 122 14.53 -10.54 0.32
N ASP A 123 13.24 -10.66 0.16
CA ASP A 123 12.61 -11.16 -1.07
C ASP A 123 12.00 -10.05 -1.91
N ASP A 124 12.00 -8.83 -1.39
CA ASP A 124 11.46 -7.63 -2.05
C ASP A 124 10.04 -7.83 -2.58
N TYR A 125 9.13 -8.25 -1.68
CA TYR A 125 7.71 -8.31 -2.03
C TYR A 125 6.83 -7.97 -0.82
N THR A 126 5.60 -7.52 -1.11
CA THR A 126 4.63 -7.13 -0.09
C THR A 126 3.41 -8.04 -0.12
N LYS A 127 3.02 -8.51 1.05
CA LYS A 127 1.80 -9.27 1.27
C LYS A 127 0.78 -8.39 1.97
N VAL A 128 -0.47 -8.51 1.56
CA VAL A 128 -1.59 -7.74 2.14
C VAL A 128 -2.60 -8.66 2.82
#